data_3ae040797ba3a320de0f87206bb45fe7
#
_entry.id   3ae040797ba3a320de0f87206bb45fe7
#
_cell.length_a   1.000
_cell.length_b   1.000
_cell.length_c   1.000
_cell.angle_alpha   90.00
_cell.angle_beta   90.00
_cell.angle_gamma   90.00
#
_symmetry.space_group_name_H-M   'P 1'
#
loop_
_entity.id
_entity.type
_entity.pdbx_description
1 polymer ?
#
loop_
_entity_poly.entity_id
_entity_poly.type
_entity_poly.pdbx_seq_one_letter_code
_entity_poly.pdbx_strand_id
1 'polypeptide(L)'
;MDDTVYKRSPEGKQIAHGSEMKTFRLRFRDRTIDVTKTIKIGRDEKNDVVISDDPLVSRRHAILELIEGEYWLKDLGSTNQTYLNKTPLAPQESVKVKFGDVIMVGHTQIQVSKL
;
A
#
# COMPACT_ATOMS: atom_id res chain seq x y z
N MET A 1 17.82 7.18 -12.03
CA MET A 1 17.79 7.42 -12.45
C MET A 1 17.97 7.54 -12.80
N ASP A 2 17.38 7.46 -12.43
CA ASP A 2 17.29 7.53 -12.71
C ASP A 2 17.42 7.64 -12.78
N ASP A 3 17.27 7.27 -12.73
CA ASP A 3 17.21 7.58 -13.08
C ASP A 3 17.31 7.73 -13.00
N THR A 4 17.21 7.17 -12.79
CA THR A 4 17.13 7.58 -13.10
C THR A 4 17.57 7.90 -12.92
N VAL A 5 17.50 7.74 -12.45
CA VAL A 5 17.65 8.32 -12.65
C VAL A 5 18.12 8.62 -12.35
N TYR A 6 18.19 8.69 -11.91
CA TYR A 6 18.43 9.07 -11.91
C TYR A 6 18.80 9.34 -11.78
N LYS A 7 18.87 9.23 -11.58
CA LYS A 7 19.00 9.66 -11.74
C LYS A 7 19.52 10.32 -11.70
N ARG A 8 19.78 10.19 -11.32
CA ARG A 8 20.02 10.80 -11.45
C ARG A 8 20.28 11.66 -11.62
N SER A 9 20.61 11.50 -11.27
CA SER A 9 20.54 12.39 -11.70
C SER A 9 21.18 13.14 -11.58
N PRO A 10 21.10 13.27 -11.34
CA PRO A 10 21.18 14.03 -11.63
C PRO A 10 21.53 14.75 -11.34
N GLU A 11 21.74 14.79 -11.19
CA GLU A 11 21.45 15.35 -11.29
C GLU A 11 21.12 15.56 -10.99
N GLY A 12 21.49 15.31 -10.49
CA GLY A 12 20.71 15.38 -10.59
C GLY A 12 20.57 15.42 -10.20
N LYS A 13 20.18 15.34 -9.93
CA LYS A 13 19.61 15.45 -9.92
C LYS A 13 19.09 15.52 -9.66
N GLN A 14 18.92 15.08 -9.45
CA GLN A 14 18.21 15.14 -9.58
C GLN A 14 17.61 15.12 -9.28
N ILE A 15 17.48 15.17 -9.10
CA ILE A 15 16.74 15.14 -9.08
C ILE A 15 16.28 15.01 -8.90
N ALA A 16 16.02 14.65 -8.80
CA ALA A 16 15.30 14.38 -8.85
C ALA A 16 15.00 14.27 -8.79
N HIS A 17 14.62 14.15 -8.91
CA HIS A 17 14.17 13.94 -9.08
C HIS A 17 13.99 13.65 -8.76
N GLY A 18 14.03 13.20 -8.56
CA GLY A 18 13.71 12.58 -8.22
C GLY A 18 13.34 12.32 -7.61
N SER A 19 13.60 12.30 -7.69
CA SER A 19 12.94 11.69 -6.68
C SER A 19 11.60 12.13 -6.29
N GLU A 20 10.78 12.03 -7.11
CA GLU A 20 9.39 12.33 -6.88
C GLU A 20 8.76 11.26 -6.05
N MET A 21 8.27 11.63 -4.89
CA MET A 21 7.49 10.70 -4.10
C MET A 21 6.14 10.54 -4.76
N LYS A 22 5.84 9.31 -5.12
CA LYS A 22 4.51 8.99 -5.61
C LYS A 22 3.56 9.04 -4.42
N THR A 23 2.54 9.86 -4.50
CA THR A 23 1.53 9.93 -3.46
C THR A 23 0.34 9.09 -3.88
N PHE A 24 0.06 8.08 -3.08
CA PHE A 24 -1.04 7.16 -3.33
C PHE A 24 -2.25 7.63 -2.53
N ARG A 25 -3.42 7.38 -3.08
CA ARG A 25 -4.68 7.57 -2.38
C ARG A 25 -5.37 6.23 -2.28
N LEU A 26 -5.76 5.86 -1.07
CA LEU A 26 -6.52 4.65 -0.82
C LEU A 26 -7.98 5.02 -0.65
N ARG A 27 -8.84 4.30 -1.35
CA ARG A 27 -10.28 4.48 -1.24
C ARG A 27 -10.91 3.18 -0.81
N PHE A 28 -11.65 3.23 0.30
CA PHE A 28 -12.41 2.08 0.76
C PHE A 28 -13.72 2.58 1.34
N ARG A 29 -14.82 2.01 0.84
CA ARG A 29 -16.17 2.44 1.19
C ARG A 29 -16.33 3.91 0.80
N ASP A 30 -16.70 4.77 1.76
CA ASP A 30 -16.86 6.21 1.52
C ASP A 30 -15.69 7.01 2.08
N ARG A 31 -14.56 6.34 2.35
CA ARG A 31 -13.38 6.98 2.93
C ARG A 31 -12.25 7.05 1.93
N THR A 32 -11.42 8.10 2.07
CA THR A 32 -10.18 8.23 1.32
C THR A 32 -9.06 8.58 2.29
N ILE A 33 -7.89 8.01 2.05
CA ILE A 33 -6.70 8.27 2.84
C ILE A 33 -5.55 8.52 1.88
N ASP A 34 -4.87 9.66 2.06
CA ASP A 34 -3.66 9.94 1.29
C ASP A 34 -2.49 9.26 1.98
N VAL A 35 -1.73 8.49 1.21
CA VAL A 35 -0.65 7.67 1.75
C VAL A 35 0.67 8.34 1.47
N THR A 36 1.32 8.82 2.52
CA THR A 36 2.63 9.44 2.43
C THR A 36 3.66 8.72 3.29
N LYS A 37 3.26 7.61 3.91
CA LYS A 37 4.10 6.85 4.83
C LYS A 37 3.65 5.40 4.79
N THR A 38 4.34 4.55 5.54
CA THR A 38 3.91 3.18 5.75
C THR A 38 2.56 3.15 6.45
N ILE A 39 1.63 2.34 5.95
CA ILE A 39 0.25 2.26 6.43
C ILE A 39 -0.04 0.85 6.92
N LYS A 40 -0.57 0.76 8.14
CA LYS A 40 -1.00 -0.52 8.71
C LYS A 40 -2.50 -0.67 8.53
N ILE A 41 -2.92 -1.86 8.12
CA ILE A 41 -4.30 -2.16 7.78
C ILE A 41 -4.80 -3.30 8.65
N GLY A 42 -5.96 -3.13 9.28
CA GLY A 42 -6.53 -4.19 10.07
C GLY A 42 -7.76 -3.75 10.83
N ARG A 43 -8.28 -4.69 11.65
CA ARG A 43 -9.51 -4.46 12.40
C ARG A 43 -9.27 -3.68 13.69
N ASP A 44 -8.06 -3.76 14.25
CA ASP A 44 -7.70 -3.07 15.49
C ASP A 44 -7.59 -1.57 15.25
N GLU A 45 -8.09 -0.79 16.22
CA GLU A 45 -8.09 0.68 16.11
C GLU A 45 -6.67 1.27 16.09
N LYS A 46 -5.65 0.50 16.40
CA LYS A 46 -4.27 0.98 16.34
C LYS A 46 -3.71 1.00 14.93
N ASN A 47 -4.44 0.46 13.95
CA ASN A 47 -4.04 0.53 12.57
C ASN A 47 -4.29 1.91 11.99
N ASP A 48 -3.66 2.22 10.88
CA ASP A 48 -3.90 3.47 10.15
C ASP A 48 -5.19 3.38 9.33
N VAL A 49 -5.41 2.24 8.70
CA VAL A 49 -6.66 1.93 8.02
C VAL A 49 -7.42 0.95 8.91
N VAL A 50 -8.46 1.42 9.56
CA VAL A 50 -9.21 0.62 10.53
C VAL A 50 -10.48 0.11 9.88
N ILE A 51 -10.60 -1.21 9.78
CA ILE A 51 -11.76 -1.87 9.22
C ILE A 51 -12.40 -2.69 10.33
N SER A 52 -13.17 -2.02 11.19
CA SER A 52 -13.66 -2.61 12.43
C SER A 52 -14.92 -3.44 12.24
N ASP A 53 -15.63 -3.25 11.13
CA ASP A 53 -16.92 -3.89 10.91
C ASP A 53 -16.86 -5.09 9.95
N ASP A 54 -15.66 -5.51 9.56
CA ASP A 54 -15.48 -6.69 8.71
C ASP A 54 -14.84 -7.79 9.55
N PRO A 55 -15.62 -8.80 9.97
CA PRO A 55 -15.08 -9.84 10.86
C PRO A 55 -14.04 -10.73 10.21
N LEU A 56 -13.92 -10.69 8.88
CA LEU A 56 -12.91 -11.47 8.18
C LEU A 56 -11.56 -10.75 8.14
N VAL A 57 -11.50 -9.51 8.60
CA VAL A 57 -10.26 -8.76 8.67
C VAL A 57 -9.59 -9.05 10.01
N SER A 58 -8.33 -9.48 9.96
CA SER A 58 -7.56 -9.75 11.18
C SER A 58 -7.20 -8.44 11.86
N ARG A 59 -6.91 -8.50 13.15
CA ARG A 59 -6.56 -7.29 13.91
C ARG A 59 -5.40 -6.55 13.28
N ARG A 60 -4.36 -7.29 12.87
CA ARG A 60 -3.25 -6.77 12.09
C ARG A 60 -3.19 -7.61 10.83
N HIS A 61 -3.79 -7.10 9.76
CA HIS A 61 -4.05 -7.90 8.57
C HIS A 61 -2.95 -7.75 7.54
N ALA A 62 -2.60 -6.51 7.21
CA ALA A 62 -1.65 -6.23 6.14
C ALA A 62 -0.93 -4.93 6.42
N ILE A 63 0.17 -4.73 5.72
CA ILE A 63 0.92 -3.49 5.81
C ILE A 63 1.29 -3.05 4.40
N LEU A 64 1.15 -1.76 4.15
CA LEU A 64 1.59 -1.13 2.92
C LEU A 64 2.83 -0.34 3.25
N GLU A 65 4.00 -0.89 2.91
CA GLU A 65 5.27 -0.32 3.30
C GLU A 65 5.80 0.62 2.23
N LEU A 66 6.26 1.78 2.67
CA LEU A 66 6.92 2.73 1.79
C LEU A 66 8.42 2.49 1.89
N ILE A 67 9.02 2.00 0.79
CA ILE A 67 10.44 1.66 0.74
C ILE A 67 11.03 2.34 -0.49
N GLU A 68 11.94 3.29 -0.27
CA GLU A 68 12.63 4.00 -1.34
C GLU A 68 11.66 4.58 -2.38
N GLY A 69 10.60 5.20 -1.88
CA GLY A 69 9.63 5.88 -2.72
C GLY A 69 8.61 4.98 -3.39
N GLU A 70 8.63 3.69 -3.10
CA GLU A 70 7.70 2.74 -3.68
C GLU A 70 6.92 2.03 -2.59
N TYR A 71 5.71 1.58 -2.91
CA TYR A 71 4.83 0.93 -1.94
C TYR A 71 4.78 -0.56 -2.18
N TRP A 72 4.91 -1.32 -1.09
CA TRP A 72 4.92 -2.77 -1.11
C TRP A 72 3.88 -3.29 -0.14
N LEU A 73 3.01 -4.16 -0.61
CA LEU A 73 1.96 -4.76 0.19
C LEU A 73 2.44 -6.10 0.74
N LYS A 74 2.20 -6.32 2.04
CA LYS A 74 2.59 -7.55 2.69
C LYS A 74 1.45 -8.02 3.59
N ASP A 75 1.12 -9.30 3.51
CA ASP A 75 0.18 -9.91 4.44
C ASP A 75 0.90 -10.27 5.74
N LEU A 76 0.31 -9.94 6.86
CA LEU A 76 0.93 -10.14 8.17
C LEU A 76 0.49 -11.44 8.83
N GLY A 77 0.24 -12.49 8.04
CA GLY A 77 -0.23 -13.76 8.55
C GLY A 77 -1.71 -13.74 8.88
N SER A 78 -2.48 -13.04 8.08
CA SER A 78 -3.92 -12.93 8.31
C SER A 78 -4.61 -14.28 8.12
N THR A 79 -5.76 -14.44 8.79
CA THR A 79 -6.54 -15.68 8.70
C THR A 79 -7.12 -15.87 7.31
N ASN A 80 -7.54 -14.79 6.65
CA ASN A 80 -8.26 -14.87 5.38
C ASN A 80 -7.49 -14.32 4.21
N GLN A 81 -6.18 -14.13 4.37
CA GLN A 81 -5.26 -13.68 3.32
C GLN A 81 -5.52 -12.25 2.86
N THR A 82 -4.55 -11.70 2.16
CA THR A 82 -4.63 -10.40 1.49
C THR A 82 -4.51 -10.65 0.00
N TYR A 83 -5.33 -9.97 -0.79
CA TYR A 83 -5.35 -10.15 -2.24
C TYR A 83 -4.93 -8.85 -2.91
N LEU A 84 -4.12 -8.96 -3.94
CA LEU A 84 -3.78 -7.84 -4.81
C LEU A 84 -4.26 -8.19 -6.20
N ASN A 85 -5.22 -7.42 -6.71
CA ASN A 85 -5.84 -7.68 -8.02
C ASN A 85 -6.32 -9.13 -8.13
N LYS A 86 -6.99 -9.62 -7.07
CA LYS A 86 -7.58 -10.96 -6.98
C LYS A 86 -6.55 -12.08 -6.83
N THR A 87 -5.27 -11.75 -6.70
CA THR A 87 -4.22 -12.75 -6.47
C THR A 87 -3.85 -12.76 -5.00
N PRO A 88 -3.96 -13.91 -4.32
CA PRO A 88 -3.61 -13.96 -2.90
C PRO A 88 -2.11 -13.86 -2.69
N LEU A 89 -1.72 -13.15 -1.64
CA LEU A 89 -0.33 -13.05 -1.25
C LEU A 89 0.02 -14.20 -0.32
N ALA A 90 1.22 -14.75 -0.48
CA ALA A 90 1.76 -15.66 0.51
C ALA A 90 2.08 -14.86 1.79
N PRO A 91 1.98 -15.48 2.98
CA PRO A 91 2.30 -14.77 4.22
C PRO A 91 3.71 -14.19 4.17
N GLN A 92 3.85 -12.95 4.57
CA GLN A 92 5.11 -12.21 4.62
C GLN A 92 5.74 -11.94 3.26
N GLU A 93 5.04 -12.23 2.18
CA GLU A 93 5.49 -11.88 0.83
C GLU A 93 5.19 -10.41 0.56
N SER A 94 6.18 -9.67 0.05
CA SER A 94 5.99 -8.26 -0.33
C SER A 94 5.79 -8.16 -1.83
N VAL A 95 4.72 -7.49 -2.23
CA VAL A 95 4.37 -7.30 -3.64
C VAL A 95 4.22 -5.81 -3.92
N LYS A 96 4.84 -5.35 -5.00
CA LYS A 96 4.81 -3.94 -5.36
C LYS A 96 3.41 -3.52 -5.77
N VAL A 97 2.97 -2.36 -5.28
CA VAL A 97 1.64 -1.81 -5.56
C VAL A 97 1.76 -0.64 -6.52
N LYS A 98 0.87 -0.60 -7.50
CA LYS A 98 0.84 0.45 -8.53
C LYS A 98 -0.52 1.14 -8.54
N PHE A 99 -0.57 2.31 -9.16
CA PHE A 99 -1.84 3.00 -9.35
C PHE A 99 -2.81 2.11 -10.12
N GLY A 100 -4.05 2.08 -9.66
CA GLY A 100 -5.09 1.26 -10.27
C GLY A 100 -5.24 -0.12 -9.66
N ASP A 101 -4.32 -0.51 -8.78
CA ASP A 101 -4.42 -1.80 -8.12
C ASP A 101 -5.58 -1.80 -7.12
N VAL A 102 -6.11 -3.00 -6.86
CA VAL A 102 -7.18 -3.21 -5.89
C VAL A 102 -6.68 -4.19 -4.85
N ILE A 103 -6.70 -3.75 -3.60
CA ILE A 103 -6.34 -4.58 -2.45
C ILE A 103 -7.63 -5.09 -1.84
N MET A 104 -7.68 -6.37 -1.47
CA MET A 104 -8.82 -6.90 -0.74
C MET A 104 -8.36 -7.53 0.56
N VAL A 105 -8.97 -7.11 1.66
CA VAL A 105 -8.79 -7.68 2.98
C VAL A 105 -10.17 -8.03 3.51
N GLY A 106 -10.38 -9.32 3.85
CA GLY A 106 -11.72 -9.79 4.18
C GLY A 106 -12.67 -9.56 3.01
N HIS A 107 -13.78 -8.90 3.25
CA HIS A 107 -14.74 -8.51 2.22
C HIS A 107 -14.56 -7.05 1.79
N THR A 108 -13.51 -6.38 2.26
CA THR A 108 -13.33 -4.95 2.03
C THR A 108 -12.34 -4.72 0.92
N GLN A 109 -12.76 -3.99 -0.10
CA GLN A 109 -11.89 -3.58 -1.20
C GLN A 109 -11.28 -2.22 -0.91
N ILE A 110 -10.00 -2.10 -1.20
CA ILE A 110 -9.26 -0.85 -1.08
C ILE A 110 -8.67 -0.54 -2.44
N GLN A 111 -9.11 0.55 -3.05
CA GLN A 111 -8.63 0.95 -4.36
C GLN A 111 -7.44 1.87 -4.21
N VAL A 112 -6.42 1.62 -5.03
CA VAL A 112 -5.19 2.43 -5.03
C VAL A 112 -5.26 3.36 -6.23
N SER A 113 -5.22 4.65 -5.96
CA SER A 113 -5.30 5.63 -7.02
C SER A 113 -4.23 6.70 -6.85
N LYS A 114 -4.05 7.47 -7.90
CA LYS A 114 -3.18 8.62 -7.90
C LYS A 114 -3.84 9.77 -7.16
N LEU A 115 -3.07 10.50 -6.39
CA LEU A 115 -3.59 11.66 -5.70
C LEU A 115 -4.00 12.76 -6.67
#